data_21457f3a36a163804e58243b159b61c9
#
_entry.id   21457f3a36a163804e58243b159b61c9
#
_cell.length_a   1.000
_cell.length_b   1.000
_cell.length_c   1.000
_cell.angle_alpha   90.00
_cell.angle_beta   90.00
_cell.angle_gamma   90.00
#
_symmetry.space_group_name_H-M   'P 1'
#
loop_
_entity.id
_entity.type
_entity.pdbx_description
1 polymer ?
#
loop_
_entity_poly.entity_id
_entity_poly.type
_entity_poly.pdbx_seq_one_letter_code
_entity_poly.pdbx_strand_id
1 'polypeptide(L)'
;MKILLLLSAMLFPTLALLGCASPPTDQPAASTVPPAPVVSPEPAVKPQPRDVLKQMATYLRSLDRFTVRVEKTTELILPTDQRLHADQTAEIAIQKPNRLRVNFQNLSGGRQLFYDGTNFSLYTPEANVYASAAAAPTLDETLDLLANQYRISLPVTDVLVANPDSRLAQNLTSETYVGRILVGGVPCHHLAFRTPEVDWEIWIEDGPRPLPRRLILTDKSVEGSPQMAAALTDWDVAPQFATDLFAFNPPPNAEKISFVDEAPAAK
;
A
#
# COMPACT_ATOMS: atom_id res chain seq x y z
N MET A 1 -15.97 -19.20 -32.76
CA MET A 1 -14.82 -18.96 -33.64
C MET A 1 -13.69 -19.80 -33.11
N LYS A 2 -13.40 -20.93 -33.77
CA LYS A 2 -12.43 -21.95 -33.31
C LYS A 2 -11.02 -21.51 -33.73
N ILE A 3 -10.12 -21.32 -32.77
CA ILE A 3 -8.70 -21.07 -33.04
C ILE A 3 -7.98 -22.41 -33.03
N LEU A 4 -7.41 -22.75 -34.17
CA LEU A 4 -6.68 -23.98 -34.47
C LEU A 4 -5.23 -23.86 -34.00
N LEU A 5 -4.80 -24.70 -33.04
CA LEU A 5 -3.40 -24.82 -32.62
C LEU A 5 -2.64 -25.68 -33.67
N LEU A 6 -1.63 -25.12 -34.31
CA LEU A 6 -0.64 -25.81 -35.12
C LEU A 6 0.56 -26.19 -34.21
N LEU A 7 0.71 -27.49 -33.98
CA LEU A 7 1.92 -28.11 -33.41
C LEU A 7 2.98 -28.24 -34.54
N SER A 8 4.12 -27.55 -34.39
CA SER A 8 5.31 -27.75 -35.26
C SER A 8 6.29 -28.67 -34.54
N ALA A 9 6.47 -29.86 -35.05
CA ALA A 9 7.46 -30.85 -34.64
C ALA A 9 8.81 -30.52 -35.29
N MET A 10 9.84 -30.19 -34.50
CA MET A 10 11.22 -30.08 -34.98
C MET A 10 11.94 -31.42 -34.82
N LEU A 11 12.32 -32.00 -35.95
CA LEU A 11 13.17 -33.18 -36.10
C LEU A 11 14.63 -32.77 -35.93
N PHE A 12 15.37 -33.38 -34.97
CA PHE A 12 16.81 -33.24 -34.85
C PHE A 12 17.52 -34.37 -35.59
N PRO A 13 18.53 -34.10 -36.43
CA PRO A 13 19.36 -35.13 -37.01
C PRO A 13 20.49 -35.55 -36.05
N THR A 14 20.64 -36.84 -35.82
CA THR A 14 21.75 -37.49 -35.11
C THR A 14 23.02 -37.44 -35.95
N LEU A 15 24.06 -36.79 -35.47
CA LEU A 15 25.39 -36.77 -36.05
C LEU A 15 26.28 -37.79 -35.31
N ALA A 16 26.69 -38.88 -36.00
CA ALA A 16 27.62 -39.86 -35.51
C ALA A 16 29.07 -39.36 -35.66
N LEU A 17 29.79 -39.23 -34.53
CA LEU A 17 31.22 -38.93 -34.51
C LEU A 17 32.04 -40.20 -34.32
N LEU A 18 32.88 -40.50 -35.34
CA LEU A 18 33.90 -41.53 -35.28
C LEU A 18 34.98 -41.18 -34.22
N GLY A 19 35.32 -42.14 -33.40
CA GLY A 19 36.35 -42.02 -32.41
C GLY A 19 37.76 -42.05 -33.02
N CYS A 20 38.62 -41.11 -32.60
CA CYS A 20 40.07 -41.20 -32.70
C CYS A 20 40.65 -41.47 -31.32
N ALA A 21 41.35 -42.58 -31.15
CA ALA A 21 42.08 -42.95 -29.94
C ALA A 21 43.36 -42.10 -29.81
N SER A 22 43.51 -41.38 -28.68
CA SER A 22 44.76 -40.70 -28.30
C SER A 22 45.54 -41.54 -27.27
N PRO A 23 46.89 -41.48 -27.28
CA PRO A 23 47.70 -42.26 -26.37
C PRO A 23 47.67 -41.75 -24.91
N PRO A 24 48.04 -42.56 -23.92
CA PRO A 24 47.97 -42.19 -22.52
C PRO A 24 49.04 -41.16 -22.18
N THR A 25 48.60 -40.03 -21.66
CA THR A 25 49.48 -39.02 -21.07
C THR A 25 49.56 -39.25 -19.55
N ASP A 26 50.78 -39.37 -19.03
CA ASP A 26 51.10 -39.47 -17.61
C ASP A 26 50.51 -38.30 -16.85
N GLN A 27 49.52 -38.58 -16.02
CA GLN A 27 48.85 -37.59 -15.18
C GLN A 27 49.56 -37.56 -13.81
N PRO A 28 50.12 -36.40 -13.34
CA PRO A 28 50.67 -36.31 -12.01
C PRO A 28 49.56 -36.53 -10.97
N ALA A 29 49.88 -37.25 -9.90
CA ALA A 29 48.95 -37.58 -8.81
C ALA A 29 48.28 -36.34 -8.25
N ALA A 30 46.94 -36.28 -8.35
CA ALA A 30 46.13 -35.25 -7.74
C ALA A 30 46.24 -35.29 -6.22
N SER A 31 46.76 -34.21 -5.61
CA SER A 31 46.70 -33.98 -4.18
C SER A 31 45.25 -33.93 -3.74
N THR A 32 44.81 -34.92 -2.99
CA THR A 32 43.48 -34.93 -2.35
C THR A 32 43.48 -33.92 -1.22
N VAL A 33 43.05 -32.66 -1.54
CA VAL A 33 42.65 -31.70 -0.51
C VAL A 33 41.32 -32.20 0.03
N PRO A 34 41.14 -32.39 1.34
CA PRO A 34 39.86 -32.78 1.91
C PRO A 34 38.83 -31.68 1.58
N PRO A 35 37.60 -32.02 1.20
CA PRO A 35 36.58 -31.03 0.97
C PRO A 35 36.36 -30.24 2.25
N ALA A 36 36.39 -28.90 2.14
CA ALA A 36 36.03 -28.01 3.24
C ALA A 36 34.61 -28.36 3.75
N PRO A 37 34.37 -28.29 5.07
CA PRO A 37 33.04 -28.59 5.61
C PRO A 37 32.01 -27.69 4.93
N VAL A 38 31.03 -28.30 4.28
CA VAL A 38 29.88 -27.62 3.75
C VAL A 38 29.08 -27.14 4.97
N VAL A 39 29.28 -25.89 5.35
CA VAL A 39 28.43 -25.22 6.34
C VAL A 39 27.08 -25.05 5.64
N SER A 40 26.13 -25.93 5.93
CA SER A 40 24.74 -25.71 5.54
C SER A 40 24.30 -24.36 6.10
N PRO A 41 23.76 -23.43 5.30
CA PRO A 41 23.27 -22.17 5.83
C PRO A 41 22.20 -22.50 6.88
N GLU A 42 22.40 -22.02 8.10
CA GLU A 42 21.43 -22.09 9.17
C GLU A 42 20.10 -21.51 8.64
N PRO A 43 18.95 -22.19 8.85
CA PRO A 43 17.67 -21.71 8.31
C PRO A 43 17.43 -20.31 8.87
N ALA A 44 17.42 -19.31 7.98
CA ALA A 44 17.19 -17.93 8.36
C ALA A 44 15.88 -17.84 9.14
N VAL A 45 15.96 -17.40 10.40
CA VAL A 45 14.78 -17.22 11.27
C VAL A 45 13.83 -16.25 10.58
N LYS A 46 12.60 -16.70 10.28
CA LYS A 46 11.60 -15.86 9.67
C LYS A 46 11.24 -14.73 10.64
N PRO A 47 11.19 -13.46 10.17
CA PRO A 47 10.75 -12.36 11.01
C PRO A 47 9.33 -12.59 11.54
N GLN A 48 9.07 -12.13 12.76
CA GLN A 48 7.70 -12.15 13.27
C GLN A 48 6.89 -11.03 12.58
N PRO A 49 5.67 -11.29 12.10
CA PRO A 49 4.86 -10.30 11.40
C PRO A 49 4.65 -9.01 12.19
N ARG A 50 4.37 -9.13 13.49
CA ARG A 50 4.20 -7.97 14.39
C ARG A 50 5.45 -7.12 14.54
N ASP A 51 6.64 -7.74 14.53
CA ASP A 51 7.88 -6.98 14.66
C ASP A 51 8.15 -6.14 13.43
N VAL A 52 7.89 -6.67 12.22
CA VAL A 52 8.01 -5.93 10.97
C VAL A 52 6.98 -4.79 10.91
N LEU A 53 5.72 -5.06 11.30
CA LEU A 53 4.67 -4.05 11.37
C LEU A 53 5.04 -2.92 12.35
N LYS A 54 5.58 -3.28 13.54
CA LYS A 54 6.03 -2.32 14.54
C LYS A 54 7.23 -1.49 14.06
N GLN A 55 8.16 -2.08 13.31
CA GLN A 55 9.30 -1.35 12.72
C GLN A 55 8.78 -0.29 11.73
N MET A 56 7.85 -0.65 10.83
CA MET A 56 7.18 0.28 9.92
C MET A 56 6.52 1.42 10.69
N ALA A 57 5.70 1.09 11.70
CA ALA A 57 5.01 2.08 12.50
C ALA A 57 5.96 3.03 13.23
N THR A 58 7.05 2.50 13.79
CA THR A 58 8.10 3.27 14.46
C THR A 58 8.79 4.22 13.48
N TYR A 59 9.11 3.73 12.28
CA TYR A 59 9.72 4.56 11.25
C TYR A 59 8.78 5.68 10.79
N LEU A 60 7.53 5.37 10.46
CA LEU A 60 6.53 6.37 10.07
C LEU A 60 6.31 7.42 11.17
N ARG A 61 6.31 7.01 12.45
CA ARG A 61 6.21 7.96 13.59
C ARG A 61 7.40 8.90 13.67
N SER A 62 8.60 8.44 13.31
CA SER A 62 9.82 9.26 13.38
C SER A 62 9.90 10.33 12.28
N LEU A 63 9.06 10.25 11.25
CA LEU A 63 9.01 11.25 10.19
C LEU A 63 8.20 12.47 10.64
N ASP A 64 8.80 13.65 10.58
CA ASP A 64 8.08 14.91 10.83
C ASP A 64 7.18 15.29 9.66
N ARG A 65 7.59 14.94 8.45
CA ARG A 65 6.89 15.25 7.21
C ARG A 65 7.19 14.21 6.15
N PHE A 66 6.24 13.98 5.26
CA PHE A 66 6.43 13.14 4.08
C PHE A 66 5.35 13.38 3.03
N THR A 67 5.61 12.94 1.81
CA THR A 67 4.61 12.78 0.77
C THR A 67 4.54 11.32 0.33
N VAL A 68 3.39 10.93 -0.20
CA VAL A 68 3.17 9.62 -0.80
C VAL A 68 2.07 9.71 -1.86
N ARG A 69 2.24 8.99 -2.95
CA ARG A 69 1.21 8.74 -3.94
C ARG A 69 0.52 7.41 -3.64
N VAL A 70 -0.80 7.41 -3.67
CA VAL A 70 -1.63 6.22 -3.46
C VAL A 70 -2.46 5.96 -4.71
N GLU A 71 -2.39 4.75 -5.22
CA GLU A 71 -3.29 4.24 -6.25
C GLU A 71 -4.15 3.14 -5.63
N LYS A 72 -5.45 3.39 -5.53
CA LYS A 72 -6.40 2.51 -4.86
C LYS A 72 -7.43 2.00 -5.85
N THR A 73 -7.67 0.70 -5.82
CA THR A 73 -8.77 0.03 -6.53
C THR A 73 -9.68 -0.61 -5.50
N THR A 74 -10.98 -0.36 -5.60
CA THR A 74 -12.00 -0.95 -4.72
C THR A 74 -12.97 -1.76 -5.56
N GLU A 75 -13.24 -3.01 -5.17
CA GLU A 75 -14.30 -3.82 -5.77
C GLU A 75 -15.67 -3.30 -5.36
N LEU A 76 -16.56 -3.17 -6.33
CA LEU A 76 -17.98 -2.89 -6.16
C LEU A 76 -18.75 -4.12 -6.64
N ILE A 77 -19.60 -4.68 -5.78
CA ILE A 77 -20.43 -5.83 -6.14
C ILE A 77 -21.83 -5.30 -6.45
N LEU A 78 -22.26 -5.48 -7.70
CA LEU A 78 -23.58 -5.08 -8.14
C LEU A 78 -24.66 -6.08 -7.62
N PRO A 79 -25.94 -5.69 -7.58
CA PRO A 79 -27.03 -6.62 -7.24
C PRO A 79 -27.15 -7.84 -8.17
N THR A 80 -26.43 -7.82 -9.31
CA THR A 80 -26.33 -8.93 -10.27
C THR A 80 -25.12 -9.84 -10.01
N ASP A 81 -24.43 -9.71 -8.89
CA ASP A 81 -23.14 -10.36 -8.55
C ASP A 81 -21.98 -10.01 -9.48
N GLN A 82 -22.18 -9.06 -10.42
CA GLN A 82 -21.08 -8.56 -11.24
C GLN A 82 -20.12 -7.73 -10.38
N ARG A 83 -18.81 -8.02 -10.50
CA ARG A 83 -17.75 -7.23 -9.86
C ARG A 83 -17.24 -6.15 -10.79
N LEU A 84 -17.24 -4.93 -10.31
CA LEU A 84 -16.63 -3.78 -10.95
C LEU A 84 -15.46 -3.29 -10.10
N HIS A 85 -14.55 -2.53 -10.71
CA HIS A 85 -13.44 -1.91 -10.02
C HIS A 85 -13.56 -0.39 -10.13
N ALA A 86 -13.51 0.29 -8.99
CA ALA A 86 -13.46 1.74 -8.90
C ALA A 86 -12.05 2.17 -8.52
N ASP A 87 -11.41 2.90 -9.43
CA ASP A 87 -10.06 3.40 -9.23
C ASP A 87 -10.06 4.82 -8.65
N GLN A 88 -9.12 5.07 -7.77
CA GLN A 88 -8.86 6.36 -7.18
C GLN A 88 -7.34 6.56 -7.04
N THR A 89 -6.86 7.75 -7.40
CA THR A 89 -5.51 8.19 -7.04
C THR A 89 -5.57 9.27 -5.97
N ALA A 90 -4.56 9.33 -5.13
CA ALA A 90 -4.38 10.38 -4.15
C ALA A 90 -2.91 10.76 -4.02
N GLU A 91 -2.64 12.06 -3.96
CA GLU A 91 -1.36 12.61 -3.54
C GLU A 91 -1.52 13.16 -2.13
N ILE A 92 -0.77 12.61 -1.20
CA ILE A 92 -0.90 12.90 0.22
C ILE A 92 0.38 13.59 0.69
N ALA A 93 0.24 14.76 1.32
CA ALA A 93 1.30 15.45 2.03
C ALA A 93 0.92 15.58 3.50
N ILE A 94 1.82 15.15 4.37
CA ILE A 94 1.64 15.22 5.83
C ILE A 94 2.79 16.02 6.44
N GLN A 95 2.45 16.92 7.34
CA GLN A 95 3.38 17.56 8.27
C GLN A 95 2.81 17.46 9.68
N LYS A 96 3.45 16.65 10.50
CA LYS A 96 3.04 16.46 11.87
C LYS A 96 3.26 17.73 12.71
N PRO A 97 2.47 17.93 13.78
CA PRO A 97 1.46 16.98 14.31
C PRO A 97 0.07 17.08 13.65
N ASN A 98 -0.23 18.15 12.89
CA ASN A 98 -1.62 18.51 12.57
C ASN A 98 -1.78 19.21 11.22
N ARG A 99 -1.06 18.78 10.19
CA ARG A 99 -1.23 19.31 8.82
C ARG A 99 -1.34 18.19 7.81
N LEU A 100 -2.33 18.31 6.92
CA LEU A 100 -2.60 17.33 5.87
C LEU A 100 -3.08 18.05 4.61
N ARG A 101 -2.56 17.63 3.46
CA ARG A 101 -3.08 17.94 2.14
C ARG A 101 -3.32 16.65 1.39
N VAL A 102 -4.50 16.50 0.78
CA VAL A 102 -4.80 15.36 -0.10
C VAL A 102 -5.43 15.87 -1.38
N ASN A 103 -4.86 15.49 -2.52
CA ASN A 103 -5.45 15.68 -3.83
C ASN A 103 -5.99 14.33 -4.30
N PHE A 104 -7.30 14.22 -4.43
CA PHE A 104 -7.95 13.00 -4.92
C PHE A 104 -8.34 13.14 -6.38
N GLN A 105 -8.31 12.03 -7.09
CA GLN A 105 -8.87 11.88 -8.42
C GLN A 105 -9.57 10.53 -8.53
N ASN A 106 -10.80 10.52 -9.00
CA ASN A 106 -11.58 9.32 -9.30
C ASN A 106 -12.51 9.59 -10.50
N LEU A 107 -13.38 8.63 -10.83
CA LEU A 107 -14.34 8.76 -11.93
C LEU A 107 -15.32 9.94 -11.79
N SER A 108 -15.59 10.40 -10.57
CA SER A 108 -16.50 11.50 -10.28
C SER A 108 -15.82 12.87 -10.26
N GLY A 109 -14.54 12.93 -10.63
CA GLY A 109 -13.73 14.15 -10.65
C GLY A 109 -12.74 14.27 -9.50
N GLY A 110 -12.10 15.44 -9.43
CA GLY A 110 -11.08 15.76 -8.45
C GLY A 110 -11.66 16.39 -7.18
N ARG A 111 -11.02 16.10 -6.04
CA ARG A 111 -11.29 16.77 -4.77
C ARG A 111 -9.98 17.08 -4.06
N GLN A 112 -9.97 18.15 -3.29
CA GLN A 112 -8.78 18.59 -2.56
C GLN A 112 -9.15 18.79 -1.10
N LEU A 113 -8.49 18.06 -0.19
CA LEU A 113 -8.62 18.25 1.24
C LEU A 113 -7.42 19.02 1.76
N PHE A 114 -7.68 20.01 2.59
CA PHE A 114 -6.69 20.81 3.30
C PHE A 114 -6.98 20.71 4.78
N TYR A 115 -5.94 20.57 5.59
CA TYR A 115 -6.00 20.68 7.05
C TYR A 115 -4.78 21.46 7.53
N ASP A 116 -5.03 22.63 8.12
CA ASP A 116 -4.00 23.59 8.53
C ASP A 116 -3.63 23.54 10.02
N GLY A 117 -4.26 22.63 10.75
CA GLY A 117 -4.09 22.49 12.20
C GLY A 117 -5.23 23.10 13.02
N THR A 118 -6.11 23.86 12.39
CA THR A 118 -7.27 24.53 13.02
C THR A 118 -8.57 24.20 12.30
N ASN A 119 -8.53 24.24 10.98
CA ASN A 119 -9.68 23.97 10.13
C ASN A 119 -9.32 22.94 9.10
N PHE A 120 -10.32 22.20 8.65
CA PHE A 120 -10.23 21.46 7.39
C PHE A 120 -11.17 22.03 6.35
N SER A 121 -10.77 21.93 5.08
CA SER A 121 -11.56 22.38 3.93
C SER A 121 -11.54 21.32 2.85
N LEU A 122 -12.69 21.04 2.27
CA LEU A 122 -12.83 20.17 1.10
C LEU A 122 -13.26 21.03 -0.08
N TYR A 123 -12.48 21.03 -1.16
CA TYR A 123 -12.74 21.77 -2.39
C TYR A 123 -12.97 20.82 -3.56
N THR A 124 -13.98 21.09 -4.37
CA THR A 124 -14.30 20.36 -5.61
C THR A 124 -14.08 21.29 -6.79
N PRO A 125 -12.94 21.20 -7.51
CA PRO A 125 -12.56 22.14 -8.57
C PRO A 125 -13.57 22.23 -9.70
N GLU A 126 -14.10 21.09 -10.16
CA GLU A 126 -15.03 21.04 -11.31
C GLU A 126 -16.34 21.81 -11.06
N ALA A 127 -16.80 21.80 -9.82
CA ALA A 127 -18.00 22.54 -9.41
C ALA A 127 -17.66 23.93 -8.86
N ASN A 128 -16.38 24.22 -8.61
CA ASN A 128 -15.90 25.42 -7.93
C ASN A 128 -16.61 25.71 -6.60
N VAL A 129 -16.82 24.64 -5.79
CA VAL A 129 -17.46 24.72 -4.47
C VAL A 129 -16.54 24.22 -3.38
N TYR A 130 -16.68 24.75 -2.16
CA TYR A 130 -15.94 24.27 -1.00
C TYR A 130 -16.79 24.25 0.25
N ALA A 131 -16.42 23.36 1.18
CA ALA A 131 -16.92 23.37 2.54
C ALA A 131 -15.75 23.42 3.53
N SER A 132 -15.94 24.09 4.66
CA SER A 132 -14.92 24.20 5.71
C SER A 132 -15.57 24.05 7.07
N ALA A 133 -14.87 23.36 7.97
CA ALA A 133 -15.25 23.19 9.37
C ALA A 133 -14.04 23.22 10.28
N ALA A 134 -14.27 23.38 11.59
CA ALA A 134 -13.24 23.27 12.60
C ALA A 134 -12.69 21.83 12.62
N ALA A 135 -11.37 21.71 12.70
CA ALA A 135 -10.69 20.45 12.84
C ALA A 135 -10.46 20.10 14.32
N ALA A 136 -10.13 18.85 14.60
CA ALA A 136 -9.63 18.43 15.90
C ALA A 136 -8.14 18.85 16.08
N PRO A 137 -7.60 18.84 17.33
CA PRO A 137 -6.24 19.29 17.60
C PRO A 137 -5.14 18.44 16.94
N THR A 138 -5.41 17.17 16.71
CA THR A 138 -4.45 16.21 16.13
C THR A 138 -4.91 15.69 14.80
N LEU A 139 -3.95 15.16 14.01
CA LEU A 139 -4.25 14.52 12.73
C LEU A 139 -5.18 13.32 12.91
N ASP A 140 -4.91 12.45 13.91
CA ASP A 140 -5.70 11.23 14.15
C ASP A 140 -7.17 11.58 14.48
N GLU A 141 -7.38 12.51 15.41
CA GLU A 141 -8.72 12.95 15.78
C GLU A 141 -9.44 13.62 14.61
N THR A 142 -8.72 14.38 13.77
CA THR A 142 -9.30 14.99 12.56
C THR A 142 -9.69 13.93 11.54
N LEU A 143 -8.89 12.89 11.34
CA LEU A 143 -9.22 11.77 10.45
C LEU A 143 -10.45 11.00 10.95
N ASP A 144 -10.55 10.77 12.26
CA ASP A 144 -11.72 10.14 12.88
C ASP A 144 -12.96 11.03 12.73
N LEU A 145 -12.83 12.34 12.90
CA LEU A 145 -13.90 13.32 12.67
C LEU A 145 -14.38 13.29 11.20
N LEU A 146 -13.45 13.33 10.25
CA LEU A 146 -13.77 13.25 8.81
C LEU A 146 -14.51 11.96 8.46
N ALA A 147 -14.06 10.82 8.97
CA ALA A 147 -14.66 9.52 8.69
C ALA A 147 -16.05 9.36 9.34
N ASN A 148 -16.18 9.71 10.62
CA ASN A 148 -17.37 9.39 11.41
C ASN A 148 -18.48 10.43 11.25
N GLN A 149 -18.14 11.73 11.21
CA GLN A 149 -19.13 12.80 11.13
C GLN A 149 -19.39 13.24 9.69
N TYR A 150 -18.35 13.36 8.86
CA TYR A 150 -18.47 13.91 7.51
C TYR A 150 -18.48 12.84 6.41
N ARG A 151 -18.35 11.56 6.76
CA ARG A 151 -18.31 10.44 5.81
C ARG A 151 -17.20 10.58 4.74
N ILE A 152 -16.14 11.29 5.08
CA ILE A 152 -14.97 11.49 4.23
C ILE A 152 -13.92 10.47 4.62
N SER A 153 -13.86 9.36 3.88
CA SER A 153 -12.84 8.33 4.06
C SER A 153 -11.64 8.63 3.18
N LEU A 154 -10.47 8.75 3.79
CA LEU A 154 -9.21 8.91 3.07
C LEU A 154 -8.57 7.55 2.80
N PRO A 155 -7.86 7.37 1.66
CA PRO A 155 -7.20 6.11 1.37
C PRO A 155 -6.07 5.85 2.36
N VAL A 156 -5.95 4.58 2.81
CA VAL A 156 -4.86 4.03 3.62
C VAL A 156 -4.50 4.82 4.90
N THR A 157 -5.43 5.59 5.46
CA THR A 157 -5.17 6.41 6.65
C THR A 157 -4.68 5.61 7.84
N ASP A 158 -5.21 4.40 8.06
CA ASP A 158 -4.78 3.53 9.16
C ASP A 158 -3.29 3.15 9.11
N VAL A 159 -2.70 3.21 7.93
CA VAL A 159 -1.26 2.96 7.72
C VAL A 159 -0.44 4.23 7.95
N LEU A 160 -1.00 5.42 7.67
CA LEU A 160 -0.27 6.70 7.67
C LEU A 160 -0.39 7.50 8.98
N VAL A 161 -1.30 7.11 9.88
CA VAL A 161 -1.55 7.81 11.16
C VAL A 161 -0.43 7.63 12.18
N ALA A 162 -0.51 8.37 13.30
CA ALA A 162 0.53 8.38 14.32
C ALA A 162 0.75 7.03 15.03
N ASN A 163 -0.29 6.18 15.13
CA ASN A 163 -0.23 4.86 15.77
C ASN A 163 -0.73 3.74 14.85
N PRO A 164 -0.10 3.53 13.69
CA PRO A 164 -0.56 2.52 12.73
C PRO A 164 -0.52 1.11 13.29
N ASP A 165 0.47 0.77 14.12
CA ASP A 165 0.58 -0.54 14.76
C ASP A 165 -0.60 -0.84 15.69
N SER A 166 -1.06 0.12 16.50
CA SER A 166 -2.20 -0.10 17.39
C SER A 166 -3.52 -0.23 16.62
N ARG A 167 -3.73 0.53 15.55
CA ARG A 167 -4.93 0.41 14.70
C ARG A 167 -4.95 -0.89 13.92
N LEU A 168 -3.85 -1.20 13.23
CA LEU A 168 -3.74 -2.40 12.39
C LEU A 168 -3.65 -3.70 13.18
N ALA A 169 -3.11 -3.67 14.41
CA ALA A 169 -2.93 -4.85 15.24
C ALA A 169 -4.10 -5.15 16.20
N GLN A 170 -5.21 -4.40 16.11
CA GLN A 170 -6.39 -4.65 16.96
C GLN A 170 -7.14 -5.90 16.52
N ASN A 171 -7.61 -6.69 17.50
CA ASN A 171 -8.48 -7.85 17.32
C ASN A 171 -7.94 -8.90 16.32
N LEU A 172 -6.61 -9.02 16.19
CA LEU A 172 -6.00 -10.03 15.32
C LEU A 172 -6.28 -11.43 15.83
N THR A 173 -6.84 -12.28 14.96
CA THR A 173 -7.07 -13.72 15.19
C THR A 173 -6.02 -14.60 14.52
N SER A 174 -5.30 -14.05 13.52
CA SER A 174 -4.19 -14.73 12.84
C SER A 174 -3.19 -13.73 12.30
N GLU A 175 -1.94 -14.13 12.28
CA GLU A 175 -0.82 -13.38 11.70
C GLU A 175 0.14 -14.34 11.02
N THR A 176 0.56 -14.03 9.80
CA THR A 176 1.39 -14.90 8.96
C THR A 176 2.48 -14.09 8.28
N TYR A 177 3.72 -14.54 8.40
CA TYR A 177 4.80 -14.10 7.54
C TYR A 177 4.78 -14.94 6.26
N VAL A 178 4.33 -14.34 5.15
CA VAL A 178 4.21 -15.04 3.87
C VAL A 178 5.59 -15.24 3.22
N GLY A 179 6.42 -14.20 3.21
CA GLY A 179 7.75 -14.28 2.62
C GLY A 179 8.33 -12.93 2.25
N ARG A 180 9.38 -12.97 1.41
CA ARG A 180 9.99 -11.77 0.80
C ARG A 180 9.71 -11.80 -0.70
N ILE A 181 9.32 -10.64 -1.26
CA ILE A 181 9.03 -10.48 -2.69
C ILE A 181 9.41 -9.07 -3.15
N LEU A 182 9.63 -8.89 -4.43
CA LEU A 182 9.82 -7.57 -5.03
C LEU A 182 8.46 -6.92 -5.34
N VAL A 183 8.26 -5.70 -4.87
CA VAL A 183 7.11 -4.84 -5.22
C VAL A 183 7.65 -3.59 -5.90
N GLY A 184 7.37 -3.43 -7.21
CA GLY A 184 7.94 -2.33 -7.99
C GLY A 184 9.47 -2.32 -7.99
N GLY A 185 10.12 -3.49 -7.93
CA GLY A 185 11.58 -3.62 -7.87
C GLY A 185 12.18 -3.44 -6.47
N VAL A 186 11.38 -3.15 -5.43
CA VAL A 186 11.82 -2.97 -4.04
C VAL A 186 11.61 -4.27 -3.25
N PRO A 187 12.63 -4.81 -2.56
CA PRO A 187 12.44 -5.97 -1.68
C PRO A 187 11.50 -5.62 -0.53
N CYS A 188 10.47 -6.45 -0.32
CA CYS A 188 9.47 -6.24 0.72
C CYS A 188 9.21 -7.52 1.50
N HIS A 189 8.94 -7.36 2.79
CA HIS A 189 8.29 -8.38 3.61
C HIS A 189 6.79 -8.41 3.27
N HIS A 190 6.26 -9.58 2.95
CA HIS A 190 4.83 -9.80 2.76
C HIS A 190 4.23 -10.41 4.02
N LEU A 191 3.30 -9.71 4.62
CA LEU A 191 2.62 -10.09 5.84
C LEU A 191 1.13 -10.23 5.57
N ALA A 192 0.47 -11.19 6.23
CA ALA A 192 -0.98 -11.38 6.17
C ALA A 192 -1.56 -11.48 7.59
N PHE A 193 -2.67 -10.82 7.81
CA PHE A 193 -3.36 -10.71 9.08
C PHE A 193 -4.84 -10.96 8.93
N ARG A 194 -5.46 -11.40 10.00
CA ARG A 194 -6.90 -11.66 10.05
C ARG A 194 -7.53 -11.07 11.31
N THR A 195 -8.67 -10.44 11.13
CA THR A 195 -9.62 -10.12 12.20
C THR A 195 -10.96 -10.88 11.96
N PRO A 196 -11.93 -10.82 12.85
CA PRO A 196 -13.27 -11.37 12.56
C PRO A 196 -13.91 -10.81 11.29
N GLU A 197 -13.72 -9.52 11.02
CA GLU A 197 -14.41 -8.78 9.96
C GLU A 197 -13.56 -8.54 8.71
N VAL A 198 -12.24 -8.49 8.85
CA VAL A 198 -11.33 -8.12 7.75
C VAL A 198 -10.13 -9.07 7.68
N ASP A 199 -9.82 -9.56 6.48
CA ASP A 199 -8.51 -10.11 6.16
C ASP A 199 -7.69 -9.01 5.46
N TRP A 200 -6.42 -8.85 5.84
CA TRP A 200 -5.59 -7.85 5.20
C TRP A 200 -4.14 -8.29 5.03
N GLU A 201 -3.52 -7.79 4.00
CA GLU A 201 -2.14 -8.07 3.63
C GLU A 201 -1.39 -6.76 3.44
N ILE A 202 -0.12 -6.74 3.85
CA ILE A 202 0.74 -5.57 3.68
C ILE A 202 2.14 -5.98 3.22
N TRP A 203 2.70 -5.20 2.32
CA TRP A 203 4.07 -5.33 1.84
C TRP A 203 4.87 -4.14 2.35
N ILE A 204 5.90 -4.41 3.16
CA ILE A 204 6.73 -3.41 3.84
C ILE A 204 8.16 -3.56 3.34
N GLU A 205 8.80 -2.46 2.94
CA GLU A 205 10.19 -2.47 2.52
C GLU A 205 11.09 -3.17 3.54
N ASP A 206 11.96 -4.04 3.02
CA ASP A 206 12.98 -4.71 3.80
C ASP A 206 14.26 -3.88 3.78
N GLY A 207 14.52 -3.17 4.87
CA GLY A 207 15.68 -2.29 4.98
C GLY A 207 15.51 -1.20 6.04
N PRO A 208 16.40 -0.20 6.03
CA PRO A 208 16.42 0.85 7.06
C PRO A 208 15.26 1.84 6.98
N ARG A 209 14.49 1.82 5.91
CA ARG A 209 13.29 2.65 5.70
C ARG A 209 12.09 1.75 5.43
N PRO A 210 11.52 1.08 6.45
CA PRO A 210 10.43 0.12 6.28
C PRO A 210 9.12 0.83 5.93
N LEU A 211 9.02 1.29 4.68
CA LEU A 211 7.83 1.97 4.14
C LEU A 211 6.82 0.95 3.61
N PRO A 212 5.52 1.15 3.82
CA PRO A 212 4.49 0.33 3.17
C PRO A 212 4.45 0.61 1.68
N ARG A 213 4.41 -0.46 0.87
CA ARG A 213 4.38 -0.38 -0.61
C ARG A 213 3.07 -0.85 -1.21
N ARG A 214 2.40 -1.75 -0.53
CA ARG A 214 1.11 -2.30 -0.97
C ARG A 214 0.28 -2.70 0.22
N LEU A 215 -1.03 -2.56 0.11
CA LEU A 215 -2.03 -3.01 1.07
C LEU A 215 -3.18 -3.66 0.31
N ILE A 216 -3.71 -4.77 0.83
CA ILE A 216 -4.95 -5.37 0.37
C ILE A 216 -5.82 -5.59 1.59
N LEU A 217 -7.11 -5.25 1.50
CA LEU A 217 -8.12 -5.55 2.51
C LEU A 217 -9.26 -6.30 1.85
N THR A 218 -9.76 -7.34 2.54
CA THR A 218 -10.96 -8.08 2.17
C THR A 218 -11.98 -7.88 3.28
N ASP A 219 -13.08 -7.20 2.99
CA ASP A 219 -14.14 -6.92 3.95
C ASP A 219 -15.12 -8.10 4.00
N LYS A 220 -15.03 -8.91 5.06
CA LYS A 220 -15.88 -10.08 5.29
C LYS A 220 -17.24 -9.74 5.90
N SER A 221 -17.42 -8.49 6.34
CA SER A 221 -18.70 -8.00 6.88
C SER A 221 -19.72 -7.67 5.78
N VAL A 222 -19.22 -7.48 4.54
CA VAL A 222 -20.03 -7.19 3.36
C VAL A 222 -20.22 -8.47 2.54
N GLU A 223 -21.45 -8.69 2.04
CA GLU A 223 -21.76 -9.80 1.17
C GLU A 223 -20.86 -9.82 -0.07
N GLY A 224 -20.34 -11.00 -0.44
CA GLY A 224 -19.39 -11.17 -1.50
C GLY A 224 -17.94 -10.79 -1.15
N SER A 225 -17.70 -10.32 0.07
CA SER A 225 -16.35 -10.00 0.60
C SER A 225 -15.51 -9.16 -0.37
N PRO A 226 -15.93 -7.93 -0.71
CA PRO A 226 -15.21 -7.08 -1.65
C PRO A 226 -13.81 -6.76 -1.17
N GLN A 227 -12.90 -6.58 -2.14
CA GLN A 227 -11.51 -6.23 -1.86
C GLN A 227 -11.23 -4.76 -2.19
N MET A 228 -10.31 -4.20 -1.41
CA MET A 228 -9.63 -2.95 -1.70
C MET A 228 -8.14 -3.22 -1.79
N ALA A 229 -7.51 -2.83 -2.90
CA ALA A 229 -6.07 -2.87 -3.07
C ALA A 229 -5.52 -1.44 -3.19
N ALA A 230 -4.39 -1.17 -2.56
CA ALA A 230 -3.70 0.11 -2.67
C ALA A 230 -2.20 -0.09 -2.88
N ALA A 231 -1.64 0.63 -3.84
CA ALA A 231 -0.20 0.80 -4.02
C ALA A 231 0.23 2.15 -3.45
N LEU A 232 1.35 2.17 -2.71
CA LEU A 232 1.92 3.37 -2.11
C LEU A 232 3.29 3.59 -2.76
N THR A 233 3.40 4.65 -3.56
CA THR A 233 4.57 4.95 -4.38
C THR A 233 5.07 6.37 -4.12
N ASP A 234 6.15 6.75 -4.77
CA ASP A 234 6.68 8.13 -4.79
C ASP A 234 6.86 8.73 -3.38
N TRP A 235 7.33 7.92 -2.45
CA TRP A 235 7.63 8.36 -1.11
C TRP A 235 8.76 9.39 -1.11
N ASP A 236 8.49 10.61 -0.62
CA ASP A 236 9.50 11.55 -0.17
C ASP A 236 9.37 11.73 1.35
N VAL A 237 10.41 11.38 2.08
CA VAL A 237 10.43 11.40 3.56
C VAL A 237 11.08 12.66 4.15
N ALA A 238 11.50 13.60 3.28
CA ALA A 238 12.07 14.88 3.68
C ALA A 238 11.66 16.03 2.73
N PRO A 239 10.38 16.12 2.31
CA PRO A 239 9.95 17.13 1.35
C PRO A 239 10.11 18.54 1.91
N GLN A 240 10.33 19.51 1.02
CA GLN A 240 10.23 20.92 1.35
C GLN A 240 8.84 21.42 0.97
N PHE A 241 8.08 21.90 1.96
CA PHE A 241 6.74 22.41 1.73
C PHE A 241 6.72 23.93 1.63
N ALA A 242 5.92 24.44 0.70
CA ALA A 242 5.57 25.85 0.69
C ALA A 242 4.76 26.17 1.97
N THR A 243 4.89 27.39 2.47
CA THR A 243 4.29 27.82 3.75
C THR A 243 2.77 27.68 3.76
N ASP A 244 2.14 27.85 2.60
CA ASP A 244 0.68 27.86 2.38
C ASP A 244 0.12 26.52 1.87
N LEU A 245 0.96 25.49 1.71
CA LEU A 245 0.52 24.20 1.15
C LEU A 245 -0.72 23.61 1.82
N PHE A 246 -0.82 23.77 3.13
CA PHE A 246 -1.88 23.18 3.95
C PHE A 246 -3.05 24.13 4.22
N ALA A 247 -2.88 25.44 3.88
CA ALA A 247 -3.91 26.44 4.03
C ALA A 247 -4.83 26.44 2.81
N PHE A 248 -6.15 26.49 3.05
CA PHE A 248 -7.11 26.66 1.96
C PHE A 248 -7.38 28.14 1.70
N ASN A 249 -7.04 28.59 0.50
CA ASN A 249 -7.39 29.91 -0.01
C ASN A 249 -8.43 29.71 -1.12
N PRO A 250 -9.71 30.09 -0.90
CA PRO A 250 -10.75 29.89 -1.90
C PRO A 250 -10.39 30.53 -3.25
N PRO A 251 -10.47 29.79 -4.36
CA PRO A 251 -10.28 30.38 -5.69
C PRO A 251 -11.33 31.47 -5.98
N PRO A 252 -11.07 32.34 -6.96
CA PRO A 252 -12.05 33.35 -7.39
C PRO A 252 -13.41 32.71 -7.73
N ASN A 253 -14.47 33.31 -7.22
CA ASN A 253 -15.84 32.86 -7.42
C ASN A 253 -16.16 31.46 -6.90
N ALA A 254 -15.34 30.89 -6.02
CA ALA A 254 -15.67 29.64 -5.36
C ALA A 254 -16.85 29.87 -4.39
N GLU A 255 -17.87 29.03 -4.50
CA GLU A 255 -19.05 29.09 -3.64
C GLU A 255 -18.80 28.27 -2.36
N LYS A 256 -19.11 28.87 -1.21
CA LYS A 256 -19.07 28.15 0.06
C LYS A 256 -20.39 27.43 0.28
N ILE A 257 -20.30 26.11 0.48
CA ILE A 257 -21.44 25.27 0.85
C ILE A 257 -21.26 24.72 2.27
N SER A 258 -22.32 24.20 2.88
CA SER A 258 -22.23 23.47 4.15
C SER A 258 -21.94 22.00 3.89
N PHE A 259 -21.20 21.36 4.81
CA PHE A 259 -21.24 19.89 4.87
C PHE A 259 -22.67 19.47 5.18
N VAL A 260 -23.13 18.41 4.55
CA VAL A 260 -24.43 17.84 4.88
C VAL A 260 -24.30 17.15 6.24
N ASP A 261 -24.93 17.73 7.27
CA ASP A 261 -25.12 17.03 8.54
C ASP A 261 -26.13 15.91 8.27
N GLU A 262 -25.66 14.68 8.00
CA GLU A 262 -26.57 13.54 8.06
C GLU A 262 -27.02 13.40 9.52
N ALA A 263 -28.33 13.59 9.72
CA ALA A 263 -28.97 13.26 10.98
C ALA A 263 -28.59 11.80 11.36
N PRO A 264 -28.35 11.51 12.66
CA PRO A 264 -28.00 10.17 13.07
C PRO A 264 -29.04 9.18 12.56
N ALA A 265 -28.58 8.13 11.86
CA ALA A 265 -29.46 7.07 11.38
C ALA A 265 -30.37 6.63 12.53
N ALA A 266 -31.67 6.76 12.33
CA ALA A 266 -32.67 6.29 13.30
C ALA A 266 -32.39 4.81 13.58
N LYS A 267 -32.26 4.48 14.88
CA LYS A 267 -32.00 3.14 15.41
C LYS A 267 -33.13 2.20 15.07
#